data_9faec06275b904d3e1cd1420f4dc83f6
#
_entry.id   9faec06275b904d3e1cd1420f4dc83f6
#
_cell.length_a   1.000
_cell.length_b   1.000
_cell.length_c   1.000
_cell.angle_alpha   90.00
_cell.angle_beta   90.00
_cell.angle_gamma   90.00
#
_symmetry.space_group_name_H-M   'P 1'
#
loop_
_entity.id
_entity.type
_entity.pdbx_description
1 polymer ?
#
loop_
_entity_poly.entity_id
_entity_poly.type
_entity_poly.pdbx_seq_one_letter_code
_entity_poly.pdbx_strand_id
1 'polypeptide(L)'
;MTTVAELRIAAPISPWQQLGLAVADSTTRVGGITLRFVDGPGQGVTGWTLADAPTDATDIDGLPTEHGEPPAGAAPDDGLSIHSWDHLVVMTSSLERTCAAIEAATAAPLKRIREAGAIRQGFHRLGELIIEVVESPQVTAPTAAFWGFVWNVHDLHEVCDRLGPDVIGLPKPAVQPGRFIATVRAGFGLGVPLALMTP
;
A
#
# COMPACT_ATOMS: atom_id res chain seq x y z
N MET A 1 8.86 13.09 12.23
CA MET A 1 9.08 11.70 11.75
C MET A 1 8.30 11.52 10.47
N THR A 2 8.96 11.13 9.40
CA THR A 2 8.32 11.01 8.07
C THR A 2 7.13 10.06 8.09
N THR A 3 6.04 10.49 7.48
CA THR A 3 4.80 9.72 7.32
C THR A 3 4.34 9.76 5.87
N VAL A 4 3.50 8.81 5.46
CA VAL A 4 2.83 8.84 4.17
C VAL A 4 1.52 9.59 4.33
N ALA A 5 1.37 10.73 3.67
CA ALA A 5 0.18 11.57 3.69
C ALA A 5 -0.86 11.16 2.64
N GLU A 6 -0.40 10.78 1.45
CA GLU A 6 -1.26 10.42 0.32
C GLU A 6 -0.62 9.32 -0.53
N LEU A 7 -1.46 8.45 -1.11
CA LEU A 7 -1.12 7.57 -2.23
C LEU A 7 -1.95 7.95 -3.46
N ARG A 8 -1.29 8.15 -4.60
CA ARG A 8 -1.96 8.36 -5.90
C ARG A 8 -2.15 7.01 -6.58
N ILE A 9 -3.39 6.74 -7.00
CA ILE A 9 -3.79 5.46 -7.59
C ILE A 9 -4.40 5.71 -8.96
N ALA A 10 -3.77 5.22 -10.01
CA ALA A 10 -4.36 5.20 -11.35
C ALA A 10 -5.31 4.00 -11.44
N ALA A 11 -6.59 4.25 -11.21
CA ALA A 11 -7.64 3.23 -11.23
C ALA A 11 -9.04 3.84 -11.36
N PRO A 12 -10.01 3.11 -11.91
CA PRO A 12 -11.41 3.53 -11.89
C PRO A 12 -11.95 3.52 -10.46
N ILE A 13 -12.73 4.54 -10.11
CA ILE A 13 -13.30 4.71 -8.74
C ILE A 13 -14.40 3.68 -8.43
N SER A 14 -15.19 3.29 -9.42
CA SER A 14 -16.38 2.45 -9.21
C SER A 14 -16.11 1.14 -8.46
N PRO A 15 -15.05 0.35 -8.75
CA PRO A 15 -14.74 -0.85 -7.97
C PRO A 15 -14.42 -0.56 -6.51
N TRP A 16 -13.81 0.58 -6.21
CA TRP A 16 -13.51 0.98 -4.83
C TRP A 16 -14.77 1.32 -4.03
N GLN A 17 -15.72 2.01 -4.68
CA GLN A 17 -17.03 2.26 -4.09
C GLN A 17 -17.82 0.95 -3.88
N GLN A 18 -17.74 0.01 -4.82
CA GLN A 18 -18.36 -1.32 -4.68
C GLN A 18 -17.70 -2.15 -3.57
N LEU A 19 -16.40 -1.96 -3.33
CA LEU A 19 -15.69 -2.57 -2.20
C LEU A 19 -16.20 -2.04 -0.85
N GLY A 20 -16.78 -0.84 -0.83
CA GLY A 20 -17.37 -0.20 0.35
C GLY A 20 -16.74 1.13 0.75
N LEU A 21 -15.79 1.67 -0.03
CA LEU A 21 -15.17 2.95 0.29
C LEU A 21 -16.07 4.13 -0.07
N ALA A 22 -16.17 5.09 0.84
CA ALA A 22 -16.76 6.40 0.56
C ALA A 22 -15.75 7.27 -0.20
N VAL A 23 -15.96 7.47 -1.50
CA VAL A 23 -15.09 8.30 -2.36
C VAL A 23 -15.79 9.58 -2.71
N ALA A 24 -15.19 10.73 -2.37
CA ALA A 24 -15.64 12.06 -2.74
C ALA A 24 -14.50 12.85 -3.41
N ASP A 25 -14.79 13.60 -4.44
CA ASP A 25 -13.81 14.41 -5.18
C ASP A 25 -12.55 13.62 -5.59
N SER A 26 -12.77 12.39 -6.06
CA SER A 26 -11.70 11.42 -6.40
C SER A 26 -10.75 11.10 -5.24
N THR A 27 -11.19 11.28 -3.98
CA THR A 27 -10.39 10.95 -2.80
C THR A 27 -11.19 10.15 -1.79
N THR A 28 -10.46 9.36 -1.01
CA THR A 28 -10.96 8.74 0.24
C THR A 28 -9.85 8.73 1.26
N ARG A 29 -10.18 8.59 2.55
CA ARG A 29 -9.19 8.55 3.63
C ARG A 29 -9.29 7.24 4.39
N VAL A 30 -8.17 6.55 4.50
CA VAL A 30 -8.06 5.26 5.18
C VAL A 30 -6.94 5.35 6.21
N GLY A 31 -7.24 5.17 7.48
CA GLY A 31 -6.24 5.13 8.56
C GLY A 31 -5.25 6.32 8.56
N GLY A 32 -5.73 7.52 8.25
CA GLY A 32 -4.89 8.73 8.23
C GLY A 32 -4.21 9.02 6.88
N ILE A 33 -4.18 8.08 5.93
CA ILE A 33 -3.61 8.26 4.59
C ILE A 33 -4.73 8.54 3.58
N THR A 34 -4.54 9.55 2.75
CA THR A 34 -5.46 9.83 1.64
C THR A 34 -5.13 8.94 0.44
N LEU A 35 -6.14 8.29 -0.12
CA LEU A 35 -6.08 7.70 -1.45
C LEU A 35 -6.63 8.71 -2.45
N ARG A 36 -5.85 9.11 -3.41
CA ARG A 36 -6.27 9.96 -4.53
C ARG A 36 -6.32 9.14 -5.79
N PHE A 37 -7.51 9.03 -6.37
CA PHE A 37 -7.71 8.39 -7.67
C PHE A 37 -7.39 9.39 -8.78
N VAL A 38 -6.51 9.00 -9.68
CA VAL A 38 -6.05 9.84 -10.79
C VAL A 38 -6.30 9.15 -12.13
N ASP A 39 -6.58 9.97 -13.13
CA ASP A 39 -6.56 9.51 -14.51
C ASP A 39 -5.12 9.42 -15.00
N GLY A 40 -4.80 8.39 -15.77
CA GLY A 40 -3.45 8.25 -16.31
C GLY A 40 -3.24 6.95 -17.07
N PRO A 41 -2.15 6.84 -17.83
CA PRO A 41 -1.79 5.60 -18.45
C PRO A 41 -1.32 4.58 -17.41
N GLY A 42 -1.84 3.37 -17.50
CA GLY A 42 -1.48 2.27 -16.58
C GLY A 42 -2.46 2.12 -15.43
N GLN A 43 -2.13 1.23 -14.51
CA GLN A 43 -2.90 0.93 -13.31
C GLN A 43 -1.93 0.74 -12.13
N GLY A 44 -2.40 1.05 -10.93
CA GLY A 44 -1.65 0.84 -9.69
C GLY A 44 -1.35 2.11 -8.91
N VAL A 45 -0.52 1.98 -7.90
CA VAL A 45 0.01 3.14 -7.16
C VAL A 45 1.05 3.84 -8.02
N THR A 46 0.81 5.10 -8.35
CA THR A 46 1.66 5.89 -9.26
C THR A 46 2.58 6.86 -8.52
N GLY A 47 2.41 7.01 -7.22
CA GLY A 47 3.23 7.89 -6.41
C GLY A 47 2.69 8.05 -5.00
N TRP A 48 3.48 8.68 -4.16
CA TRP A 48 3.12 9.03 -2.81
C TRP A 48 3.43 10.48 -2.47
N THR A 49 2.80 11.00 -1.42
CA THR A 49 3.17 12.27 -0.79
C THR A 49 3.68 11.97 0.61
N LEU A 50 4.86 12.48 0.94
CA LEU A 50 5.48 12.33 2.25
C LEU A 50 5.34 13.62 3.05
N ALA A 51 4.91 13.49 4.30
CA ALA A 51 4.95 14.58 5.27
C ALA A 51 6.16 14.43 6.19
N ASP A 52 6.69 15.56 6.67
CA ASP A 52 7.85 15.62 7.58
C ASP A 52 9.11 14.89 7.07
N ALA A 53 9.28 14.76 5.76
CA ALA A 53 10.49 14.17 5.20
C ALA A 53 11.67 15.14 5.34
N PRO A 54 12.89 14.63 5.64
CA PRO A 54 14.08 15.48 5.81
C PRO A 54 14.66 15.99 4.48
N THR A 55 14.16 15.49 3.35
CA THR A 55 14.59 15.88 2.00
C THR A 55 13.39 16.27 1.15
N ASP A 56 13.64 16.94 0.04
CA ASP A 56 12.67 17.31 -0.99
C ASP A 56 12.84 16.46 -2.28
N ALA A 57 13.38 15.24 -2.13
CA ALA A 57 13.58 14.33 -3.25
C ALA A 57 12.25 14.01 -3.95
N THR A 58 12.16 14.25 -5.25
CA THR A 58 10.94 14.02 -6.05
C THR A 58 10.85 12.60 -6.63
N ASP A 59 11.90 11.82 -6.47
CA ASP A 59 11.99 10.41 -6.85
C ASP A 59 12.88 9.66 -5.85
N ILE A 60 12.42 8.51 -5.40
CA ILE A 60 13.16 7.64 -4.49
C ILE A 60 13.33 6.28 -5.17
N ASP A 61 14.42 6.10 -5.90
CA ASP A 61 14.74 4.87 -6.66
C ASP A 61 13.62 4.46 -7.64
N GLY A 62 12.98 5.42 -8.31
CA GLY A 62 11.86 5.18 -9.23
C GLY A 62 10.48 5.26 -8.59
N LEU A 63 10.38 5.63 -7.31
CA LEU A 63 9.12 5.90 -6.64
C LEU A 63 8.82 7.40 -6.71
N PRO A 64 7.86 7.85 -7.55
CA PRO A 64 7.52 9.26 -7.68
C PRO A 64 7.00 9.82 -6.35
N THR A 65 7.68 10.86 -5.86
CA THR A 65 7.50 11.40 -4.51
C THR A 65 7.13 12.88 -4.57
N GLU A 66 6.11 13.25 -3.81
CA GLU A 66 5.75 14.63 -3.50
C GLU A 66 5.87 14.85 -2.00
N HIS A 67 5.90 16.12 -1.59
CA HIS A 67 6.01 16.52 -0.19
C HIS A 67 4.85 17.42 0.20
N GLY A 68 4.27 17.16 1.37
CA GLY A 68 3.16 17.98 1.87
C GLY A 68 2.28 17.23 2.86
N GLU A 69 1.36 17.99 3.45
CA GLU A 69 0.33 17.46 4.32
C GLU A 69 -0.82 16.83 3.50
N PRO A 70 -1.56 15.88 4.09
CA PRO A 70 -2.71 15.30 3.41
C PRO A 70 -3.74 16.39 3.08
N PRO A 71 -4.41 16.30 1.90
CA PRO A 71 -5.45 17.26 1.54
C PRO A 71 -6.55 17.30 2.61
N ALA A 72 -6.99 18.50 2.95
CA ALA A 72 -8.13 18.68 3.83
C ALA A 72 -9.42 18.21 3.13
N GLY A 73 -10.29 17.50 3.84
CA GLY A 73 -11.63 17.17 3.36
C GLY A 73 -11.80 15.81 2.68
N ALA A 74 -10.79 14.95 2.65
CA ALA A 74 -11.00 13.57 2.20
C ALA A 74 -12.03 12.86 3.09
N ALA A 75 -13.01 12.19 2.47
CA ALA A 75 -14.03 11.43 3.19
C ALA A 75 -13.38 10.29 3.99
N PRO A 76 -13.84 10.03 5.22
CA PRO A 76 -13.40 8.84 5.94
C PRO A 76 -13.94 7.58 5.27
N ASP A 77 -13.14 6.51 5.28
CA ASP A 77 -13.66 5.18 4.97
C ASP A 77 -14.38 4.62 6.19
N ASP A 78 -15.61 4.19 6.00
CA ASP A 78 -16.44 3.54 7.02
C ASP A 78 -17.01 2.19 6.58
N GLY A 79 -16.81 1.84 5.28
CA GLY A 79 -17.49 0.71 4.63
C GLY A 79 -16.85 -0.66 4.87
N LEU A 80 -15.54 -0.73 5.11
CA LEU A 80 -14.81 -1.99 5.30
C LEU A 80 -14.42 -2.27 6.75
N SER A 81 -14.73 -1.38 7.69
CA SER A 81 -14.28 -1.46 9.08
C SER A 81 -12.75 -1.59 9.18
N ILE A 82 -12.04 -0.78 8.39
CA ILE A 82 -10.59 -0.81 8.35
C ILE A 82 -10.03 -0.33 9.69
N HIS A 83 -9.22 -1.16 10.31
CA HIS A 83 -8.56 -0.86 11.58
C HIS A 83 -7.31 -0.02 11.38
N SER A 84 -6.45 -0.41 10.43
CA SER A 84 -5.17 0.25 10.17
C SER A 84 -4.58 -0.17 8.83
N TRP A 85 -3.57 0.55 8.39
CA TRP A 85 -2.63 0.06 7.38
C TRP A 85 -1.72 -1.00 7.99
N ASP A 86 -1.47 -2.08 7.26
CA ASP A 86 -0.41 -3.04 7.61
C ASP A 86 0.87 -2.68 6.87
N HIS A 87 0.89 -2.80 5.55
CA HIS A 87 2.07 -2.45 4.75
C HIS A 87 1.73 -2.02 3.32
N LEU A 88 2.63 -1.23 2.76
CA LEU A 88 2.72 -0.89 1.34
C LEU A 88 3.89 -1.66 0.75
N VAL A 89 3.67 -2.36 -0.36
CA VAL A 89 4.67 -3.19 -1.03
C VAL A 89 5.34 -2.43 -2.16
N VAL A 90 6.66 -2.47 -2.17
CA VAL A 90 7.54 -1.93 -3.21
C VAL A 90 8.34 -3.09 -3.81
N MET A 91 8.23 -3.31 -5.10
CA MET A 91 8.99 -4.33 -5.83
C MET A 91 10.28 -3.74 -6.39
N THR A 92 11.38 -4.48 -6.30
CA THR A 92 12.68 -4.02 -6.78
C THR A 92 13.54 -5.18 -7.31
N SER A 93 14.51 -4.85 -8.14
CA SER A 93 15.60 -5.75 -8.56
C SER A 93 16.84 -5.67 -7.65
N SER A 94 16.85 -4.75 -6.65
CA SER A 94 17.97 -4.60 -5.70
C SER A 94 17.46 -4.06 -4.37
N LEU A 95 17.41 -4.93 -3.37
CA LEU A 95 16.96 -4.61 -2.01
C LEU A 95 17.82 -3.50 -1.39
N GLU A 96 19.14 -3.65 -1.49
CA GLU A 96 20.10 -2.73 -0.89
C GLU A 96 19.96 -1.31 -1.45
N ARG A 97 19.87 -1.17 -2.79
CA ARG A 97 19.73 0.12 -3.45
C ARG A 97 18.43 0.82 -3.02
N THR A 98 17.31 0.11 -3.09
CA THR A 98 16.00 0.69 -2.77
C THR A 98 15.87 1.02 -1.29
N CYS A 99 16.32 0.14 -0.40
CA CYS A 99 16.29 0.40 1.05
C CYS A 99 17.20 1.58 1.42
N ALA A 100 18.39 1.69 0.84
CA ALA A 100 19.29 2.83 1.07
C ALA A 100 18.68 4.15 0.58
N ALA A 101 17.99 4.14 -0.57
CA ALA A 101 17.31 5.32 -1.10
C ALA A 101 16.14 5.77 -0.20
N ILE A 102 15.32 4.82 0.28
CA ILE A 102 14.22 5.11 1.23
C ILE A 102 14.78 5.67 2.54
N GLU A 103 15.81 5.07 3.12
CA GLU A 103 16.43 5.55 4.36
C GLU A 103 17.00 6.95 4.20
N ALA A 104 17.72 7.21 3.11
CA ALA A 104 18.31 8.54 2.83
C ALA A 104 17.23 9.62 2.68
N ALA A 105 16.12 9.32 1.98
CA ALA A 105 15.07 10.29 1.72
C ALA A 105 14.14 10.53 2.92
N THR A 106 13.94 9.53 3.79
CA THR A 106 12.91 9.57 4.83
C THR A 106 13.47 9.57 6.26
N ALA A 107 14.76 9.30 6.44
CA ALA A 107 15.41 9.01 7.73
C ALA A 107 14.78 7.81 8.47
N ALA A 108 13.99 6.97 7.79
CA ALA A 108 13.42 5.75 8.34
C ALA A 108 14.41 4.59 8.14
N PRO A 109 15.08 4.08 9.18
CA PRO A 109 16.11 3.06 9.01
C PRO A 109 15.50 1.73 8.57
N LEU A 110 16.29 0.94 7.83
CA LEU A 110 15.98 -0.46 7.57
C LEU A 110 15.94 -1.24 8.87
N LYS A 111 14.76 -1.73 9.26
CA LYS A 111 14.55 -2.40 10.55
C LYS A 111 14.91 -3.87 10.52
N ARG A 112 14.68 -4.54 9.40
CA ARG A 112 14.86 -5.98 9.27
C ARG A 112 14.96 -6.37 7.81
N ILE A 113 15.74 -7.40 7.53
CA ILE A 113 15.67 -8.18 6.29
C ILE A 113 15.15 -9.57 6.63
N ARG A 114 14.29 -10.09 5.75
CA ARG A 114 13.80 -11.46 5.77
C ARG A 114 14.12 -12.13 4.45
N GLU A 115 14.62 -13.33 4.50
CA GLU A 115 14.82 -14.19 3.34
C GLU A 115 13.72 -15.25 3.26
N ALA A 116 13.10 -15.39 2.10
CA ALA A 116 12.03 -16.35 1.83
C ALA A 116 12.29 -17.02 0.47
N GLY A 117 13.17 -18.01 0.46
CA GLY A 117 13.61 -18.67 -0.76
C GLY A 117 14.39 -17.71 -1.67
N ALA A 118 13.90 -17.49 -2.89
CA ALA A 118 14.51 -16.59 -3.85
C ALA A 118 14.10 -15.10 -3.65
N ILE A 119 13.22 -14.83 -2.70
CA ILE A 119 12.71 -13.48 -2.40
C ILE A 119 13.37 -12.96 -1.14
N ARG A 120 13.78 -11.68 -1.16
CA ARG A 120 14.30 -10.95 0.00
C ARG A 120 13.38 -9.77 0.29
N GLN A 121 13.11 -9.52 1.55
CA GLN A 121 12.18 -8.49 2.00
C GLN A 121 12.86 -7.58 3.01
N GLY A 122 12.85 -6.28 2.76
CA GLY A 122 13.33 -5.25 3.67
C GLY A 122 12.17 -4.45 4.24
N PHE A 123 12.24 -4.05 5.49
CA PHE A 123 11.13 -3.38 6.16
C PHE A 123 11.58 -2.05 6.76
N HIS A 124 10.93 -0.97 6.32
CA HIS A 124 11.01 0.36 6.92
C HIS A 124 9.68 0.70 7.60
N ARG A 125 9.66 1.71 8.46
CA ARG A 125 8.45 2.20 9.09
C ARG A 125 8.36 3.71 8.94
N LEU A 126 7.29 4.17 8.26
CA LEU A 126 6.94 5.57 8.06
C LEU A 126 5.66 5.88 8.85
N GLY A 127 5.81 6.45 10.02
CA GLY A 127 4.70 6.52 10.97
C GLY A 127 4.23 5.14 11.40
N GLU A 128 2.96 4.83 11.17
CA GLU A 128 2.39 3.51 11.45
C GLU A 128 2.46 2.55 10.26
N LEU A 129 2.69 3.07 9.03
CA LEU A 129 2.78 2.27 7.82
C LEU A 129 4.12 1.55 7.71
N ILE A 130 4.10 0.27 7.43
CA ILE A 130 5.29 -0.50 7.06
C ILE A 130 5.48 -0.38 5.54
N ILE A 131 6.69 -0.04 5.10
CA ILE A 131 7.10 -0.16 3.71
C ILE A 131 7.84 -1.48 3.58
N GLU A 132 7.25 -2.42 2.86
CA GLU A 132 7.83 -3.71 2.55
C GLU A 132 8.49 -3.64 1.17
N VAL A 133 9.82 -3.62 1.15
CA VAL A 133 10.62 -3.66 -0.09
C VAL A 133 10.90 -5.11 -0.43
N VAL A 134 10.43 -5.56 -1.59
CA VAL A 134 10.51 -6.95 -2.03
C VAL A 134 11.45 -7.04 -3.25
N GLU A 135 12.60 -7.69 -3.05
CA GLU A 135 13.47 -8.09 -4.14
C GLU A 135 13.04 -9.47 -4.66
N SER A 136 12.84 -9.55 -5.97
CA SER A 136 12.49 -10.79 -6.64
C SER A 136 13.29 -10.94 -7.94
N PRO A 137 13.79 -12.15 -8.26
CA PRO A 137 14.44 -12.42 -9.55
C PRO A 137 13.55 -12.17 -10.78
N GLN A 138 12.26 -12.07 -10.58
CA GLN A 138 11.29 -11.78 -11.65
C GLN A 138 11.21 -10.29 -11.97
N VAL A 139 11.70 -9.42 -11.08
CA VAL A 139 11.75 -7.97 -11.29
C VAL A 139 13.04 -7.61 -12.00
N THR A 140 12.93 -7.25 -13.27
CA THR A 140 14.08 -6.88 -14.11
C THR A 140 14.20 -5.38 -14.34
N ALA A 141 13.23 -4.59 -13.85
CA ALA A 141 13.26 -3.13 -13.94
C ALA A 141 14.48 -2.56 -13.21
N PRO A 142 15.13 -1.53 -13.75
CA PRO A 142 16.34 -0.94 -13.14
C PRO A 142 16.03 -0.19 -11.83
N THR A 143 14.78 0.23 -11.63
CA THR A 143 14.31 0.97 -10.45
C THR A 143 13.17 0.25 -9.77
N ALA A 144 12.83 0.67 -8.57
CA ALA A 144 11.70 0.15 -7.83
C ALA A 144 10.35 0.65 -8.38
N ALA A 145 9.30 -0.03 -8.02
CA ALA A 145 7.92 0.37 -8.32
C ALA A 145 6.99 -0.04 -7.16
N PHE A 146 5.96 0.75 -6.93
CA PHE A 146 4.87 0.34 -6.04
C PHE A 146 4.15 -0.86 -6.64
N TRP A 147 3.74 -1.80 -5.77
CA TRP A 147 3.00 -2.98 -6.24
C TRP A 147 1.57 -3.01 -5.71
N GLY A 148 1.38 -2.95 -4.40
CA GLY A 148 0.08 -3.05 -3.75
C GLY A 148 0.19 -2.85 -2.26
N PHE A 149 -0.89 -3.06 -1.53
CA PHE A 149 -0.89 -2.83 -0.09
C PHE A 149 -1.86 -3.74 0.66
N VAL A 150 -1.73 -3.74 1.98
CA VAL A 150 -2.53 -4.55 2.89
C VAL A 150 -3.14 -3.65 3.97
N TRP A 151 -4.44 -3.84 4.22
CA TRP A 151 -5.15 -3.23 5.34
C TRP A 151 -5.51 -4.27 6.39
N ASN A 152 -5.45 -3.86 7.64
CA ASN A 152 -6.03 -4.62 8.73
C ASN A 152 -7.51 -4.24 8.88
N VAL A 153 -8.37 -5.24 9.00
CA VAL A 153 -9.81 -5.06 9.23
C VAL A 153 -10.21 -5.73 10.54
N HIS A 154 -11.22 -5.19 11.23
CA HIS A 154 -11.64 -5.70 12.53
C HIS A 154 -12.13 -7.16 12.47
N ASP A 155 -12.96 -7.47 11.47
CA ASP A 155 -13.47 -8.84 11.25
C ASP A 155 -13.29 -9.23 9.77
N LEU A 156 -12.21 -9.96 9.51
CA LEU A 156 -11.89 -10.41 8.15
C LEU A 156 -12.93 -11.41 7.61
N HIS A 157 -13.49 -12.27 8.47
CA HIS A 157 -14.45 -13.27 8.03
C HIS A 157 -15.77 -12.60 7.64
N GLU A 158 -16.29 -11.69 8.48
CA GLU A 158 -17.49 -10.91 8.15
C GLU A 158 -17.34 -10.11 6.85
N VAL A 159 -16.18 -9.44 6.67
CA VAL A 159 -15.89 -8.70 5.44
C VAL A 159 -15.88 -9.63 4.23
N CYS A 160 -15.24 -10.80 4.32
CA CYS A 160 -15.20 -11.76 3.21
C CYS A 160 -16.59 -12.34 2.89
N ASP A 161 -17.40 -12.64 3.90
CA ASP A 161 -18.76 -13.15 3.71
C ASP A 161 -19.66 -12.10 3.04
N ARG A 162 -19.54 -10.84 3.44
CA ARG A 162 -20.28 -9.72 2.86
C ARG A 162 -19.90 -9.41 1.41
N LEU A 163 -18.59 -9.42 1.10
CA LEU A 163 -18.09 -9.13 -0.24
C LEU A 163 -18.32 -10.30 -1.21
N GLY A 164 -18.27 -11.51 -0.72
CA GLY A 164 -18.47 -12.72 -1.51
C GLY A 164 -17.26 -13.17 -2.33
N PRO A 165 -17.30 -14.42 -2.83
CA PRO A 165 -16.16 -15.07 -3.45
C PRO A 165 -15.76 -14.51 -4.82
N ASP A 166 -16.62 -13.73 -5.47
CA ASP A 166 -16.31 -13.08 -6.74
C ASP A 166 -15.43 -11.83 -6.55
N VAL A 167 -15.47 -11.22 -5.34
CA VAL A 167 -14.72 -10.02 -4.98
C VAL A 167 -13.41 -10.35 -4.26
N ILE A 168 -13.48 -11.23 -3.25
CA ILE A 168 -12.35 -11.53 -2.37
C ILE A 168 -12.16 -13.03 -2.19
N GLY A 169 -10.92 -13.47 -2.04
CA GLY A 169 -10.60 -14.86 -1.74
C GLY A 169 -10.99 -15.24 -0.31
N LEU A 170 -11.02 -16.54 -0.04
CA LEU A 170 -11.23 -17.03 1.33
C LEU A 170 -10.04 -16.64 2.23
N PRO A 171 -10.30 -16.33 3.52
CA PRO A 171 -9.25 -16.13 4.49
C PRO A 171 -8.34 -17.36 4.59
N LYS A 172 -7.02 -17.12 4.57
CA LYS A 172 -6.00 -18.15 4.76
C LYS A 172 -4.99 -17.69 5.81
N PRO A 173 -4.26 -18.60 6.48
CA PRO A 173 -3.21 -18.20 7.40
C PRO A 173 -2.21 -17.24 6.76
N ALA A 174 -1.92 -16.14 7.44
CA ALA A 174 -0.87 -15.20 7.06
C ALA A 174 0.52 -15.73 7.47
N VAL A 175 1.55 -15.01 7.08
CA VAL A 175 2.94 -15.37 7.49
C VAL A 175 3.13 -15.18 9.00
N GLN A 176 2.49 -14.16 9.59
CA GLN A 176 2.50 -13.98 11.04
C GLN A 176 1.55 -14.99 11.70
N PRO A 177 2.05 -15.77 12.68
CA PRO A 177 1.23 -16.75 13.38
C PRO A 177 -0.03 -16.12 14.00
N GLY A 178 -1.16 -16.78 13.85
CA GLY A 178 -2.45 -16.34 14.41
C GLY A 178 -3.20 -15.32 13.56
N ARG A 179 -2.58 -14.78 12.50
CA ARG A 179 -3.23 -13.84 11.58
C ARG A 179 -3.75 -14.56 10.33
N PHE A 180 -4.78 -13.98 9.73
CA PHE A 180 -5.37 -14.43 8.47
C PHE A 180 -5.34 -13.30 7.45
N ILE A 181 -5.22 -13.67 6.17
CA ILE A 181 -5.19 -12.75 5.03
C ILE A 181 -6.12 -13.24 3.93
N ALA A 182 -6.83 -12.32 3.29
CA ALA A 182 -7.64 -12.55 2.09
C ALA A 182 -7.30 -11.50 1.03
N THR A 183 -7.11 -11.94 -0.21
CA THR A 183 -6.73 -11.06 -1.31
C THR A 183 -7.94 -10.74 -2.17
N VAL A 184 -8.14 -9.46 -2.47
CA VAL A 184 -9.14 -9.02 -3.45
C VAL A 184 -8.74 -9.55 -4.83
N ARG A 185 -9.71 -10.10 -5.56
CA ARG A 185 -9.44 -10.71 -6.86
C ARG A 185 -9.06 -9.67 -7.90
N ALA A 186 -8.04 -9.94 -8.67
CA ALA A 186 -7.59 -9.03 -9.74
C ALA A 186 -8.71 -8.70 -10.74
N GLY A 187 -9.60 -9.68 -11.04
CA GLY A 187 -10.76 -9.50 -11.91
C GLY A 187 -11.84 -8.56 -11.39
N PHE A 188 -11.79 -8.19 -10.10
CA PHE A 188 -12.71 -7.20 -9.53
C PHE A 188 -12.40 -5.77 -10.02
N GLY A 189 -11.17 -5.50 -10.46
CA GLY A 189 -10.84 -4.28 -11.20
C GLY A 189 -10.39 -3.10 -10.35
N LEU A 190 -9.84 -3.34 -9.14
CA LEU A 190 -9.28 -2.25 -8.31
C LEU A 190 -8.10 -1.53 -8.96
N GLY A 191 -7.47 -2.12 -9.98
CA GLY A 191 -6.29 -1.56 -10.63
C GLY A 191 -5.00 -1.70 -9.81
N VAL A 192 -5.07 -2.09 -8.55
CA VAL A 192 -3.94 -2.32 -7.64
C VAL A 192 -4.19 -3.57 -6.82
N PRO A 193 -3.17 -4.40 -6.56
CA PRO A 193 -3.28 -5.50 -5.62
C PRO A 193 -3.60 -5.03 -4.21
N LEU A 194 -4.68 -5.55 -3.65
CA LEU A 194 -5.13 -5.28 -2.29
C LEU A 194 -5.38 -6.60 -1.55
N ALA A 195 -4.91 -6.68 -0.32
CA ALA A 195 -5.32 -7.71 0.60
C ALA A 195 -5.83 -7.12 1.91
N LEU A 196 -6.72 -7.84 2.55
CA LEU A 196 -7.26 -7.55 3.87
C LEU A 196 -6.71 -8.59 4.85
N MET A 197 -6.39 -8.17 6.06
CA MET A 197 -5.78 -9.03 7.06
C MET A 197 -6.38 -8.77 8.44
N THR A 198 -6.36 -9.77 9.31
CA THR A 198 -6.66 -9.57 10.74
C THR A 198 -5.56 -8.74 11.40
N PRO A 199 -5.85 -7.92 12.41
CA PRO A 199 -4.88 -7.10 13.15
C PRO A 199 -3.77 -7.91 13.80
#